data_46a63c694d2d3a870e91434692ea121a
#
_entry.id   46a63c694d2d3a870e91434692ea121a
#
_cell.length_a   1.000
_cell.length_b   1.000
_cell.length_c   1.000
_cell.angle_alpha   90.00
_cell.angle_beta   90.00
_cell.angle_gamma   90.00
#
_symmetry.space_group_name_H-M   'P 1'
#
loop_
_entity.id
_entity.type
_entity.pdbx_description
1 polymer ?
#
loop_
_entity_poly.entity_id
_entity_poly.type
_entity_poly.pdbx_seq_one_letter_code
_entity_poly.pdbx_strand_id
1 'polypeptide(L)'
;PDSSKIYTANLLHHTLSVVNGNTGALMKTINLIADYNPINGSFADNDGNGKIAVGVLPIQSPVSPDGKAVVIASTGGQIVIVDTATDTIVKSLDCDPGCHGANFGAKQGGGYYAYVTSKFGNRLTVVDIDPNGDGDIKDADIVGYVSLVDSEDTAKDDTVVGLPGFGGQGVLAVPNVYNGWVQNLPAIWKND
;
A
#
# COMPACT_ATOMS: atom_id res chain seq x y z
N PRO A 1 -13.42 4.13 -8.95
CA PRO A 1 -14.15 3.71 -7.78
C PRO A 1 -15.41 4.52 -7.57
N ASP A 2 -16.48 3.84 -7.22
CA ASP A 2 -17.82 4.34 -7.03
C ASP A 2 -18.09 4.84 -5.60
N SER A 3 -17.05 4.81 -4.74
CA SER A 3 -17.11 5.13 -3.31
C SER A 3 -18.06 4.22 -2.50
N SER A 4 -18.41 3.07 -3.02
CA SER A 4 -19.25 2.09 -2.32
C SER A 4 -18.57 1.49 -1.07
N LYS A 5 -17.23 1.39 -1.11
CA LYS A 5 -16.39 0.94 0.01
C LYS A 5 -15.30 1.95 0.36
N ILE A 6 -15.03 2.08 1.63
CA ILE A 6 -13.92 2.82 2.20
C ILE A 6 -13.03 1.83 2.95
N TYR A 7 -11.72 1.91 2.72
CA TYR A 7 -10.73 1.11 3.42
C TYR A 7 -9.90 2.00 4.33
N THR A 8 -9.72 1.58 5.59
CA THR A 8 -8.91 2.31 6.55
C THR A 8 -8.02 1.39 7.36
N ALA A 9 -6.75 1.75 7.43
CA ALA A 9 -5.77 1.03 8.21
C ALA A 9 -5.93 1.32 9.71
N ASN A 10 -5.93 0.27 10.53
CA ASN A 10 -5.98 0.35 11.98
C ASN A 10 -4.59 -0.01 12.52
N LEU A 11 -3.74 1.00 12.68
CA LEU A 11 -2.31 0.86 12.98
C LEU A 11 -2.01 -0.13 14.09
N LEU A 12 -2.54 0.12 15.30
CA LEU A 12 -2.22 -0.65 16.50
C LEU A 12 -2.99 -1.98 16.61
N HIS A 13 -4.01 -2.15 15.79
CA HIS A 13 -4.77 -3.40 15.75
C HIS A 13 -4.31 -4.33 14.62
N HIS A 14 -3.40 -3.84 13.75
CA HIS A 14 -2.89 -4.62 12.61
C HIS A 14 -4.01 -5.14 11.72
N THR A 15 -5.03 -4.32 11.49
CA THR A 15 -6.20 -4.68 10.68
C THR A 15 -6.51 -3.62 9.65
N LEU A 16 -7.30 -4.00 8.65
CA LEU A 16 -7.91 -3.10 7.70
C LEU A 16 -9.44 -3.17 7.89
N SER A 17 -10.07 -2.04 8.13
CA SER A 17 -11.54 -1.95 8.16
C SER A 17 -12.08 -1.65 6.77
N VAL A 18 -13.13 -2.37 6.40
CA VAL A 18 -13.94 -2.13 5.20
C VAL A 18 -15.26 -1.52 5.64
N VAL A 19 -15.54 -0.33 5.19
CA VAL A 19 -16.71 0.46 5.59
C VAL A 19 -17.57 0.72 4.37
N ASN A 20 -18.88 0.61 4.52
CA ASN A 20 -19.84 0.99 3.48
C ASN A 20 -19.81 2.52 3.29
N GLY A 21 -19.43 2.98 2.10
CA GLY A 21 -19.28 4.39 1.78
C GLY A 21 -20.57 5.19 1.83
N ASN A 22 -21.73 4.55 1.64
CA ASN A 22 -23.03 5.22 1.65
C ASN A 22 -23.63 5.33 3.04
N THR A 23 -23.39 4.32 3.91
CA THR A 23 -24.05 4.24 5.22
C THR A 23 -23.09 4.48 6.39
N GLY A 24 -21.79 4.42 6.18
CA GLY A 24 -20.76 4.46 7.22
C GLY A 24 -20.68 3.20 8.07
N ALA A 25 -21.45 2.17 7.74
CA ALA A 25 -21.45 0.92 8.51
C ALA A 25 -20.19 0.09 8.26
N LEU A 26 -19.62 -0.49 9.32
CA LEU A 26 -18.53 -1.45 9.20
C LEU A 26 -19.05 -2.71 8.49
N MET A 27 -18.42 -3.09 7.40
CA MET A 27 -18.75 -4.27 6.62
C MET A 27 -17.90 -5.47 7.02
N LYS A 28 -16.58 -5.23 7.18
CA LYS A 28 -15.60 -6.28 7.45
C LYS A 28 -14.38 -5.70 8.15
N THR A 29 -13.74 -6.51 8.98
CA THR A 29 -12.38 -6.27 9.46
C THR A 29 -11.48 -7.36 8.92
N ILE A 30 -10.42 -6.97 8.19
CA ILE A 30 -9.43 -7.89 7.66
C ILE A 30 -8.25 -7.90 8.64
N ASN A 31 -7.95 -9.05 9.21
CA ASN A 31 -6.76 -9.23 10.02
C ASN A 31 -5.54 -9.31 9.09
N LEU A 32 -4.58 -8.40 9.26
CA LEU A 32 -3.35 -8.35 8.45
C LEU A 32 -2.23 -9.22 9.04
N ILE A 33 -2.43 -9.76 10.23
CA ILE A 33 -1.48 -10.62 10.92
C ILE A 33 -2.24 -11.77 11.59
N ALA A 34 -2.41 -12.88 10.88
CA ALA A 34 -3.14 -14.05 11.39
C ALA A 34 -2.47 -14.65 12.64
N ASP A 35 -1.15 -14.47 12.77
CA ASP A 35 -0.32 -15.12 13.78
C ASP A 35 0.04 -14.22 14.98
N TYR A 36 -0.57 -13.05 15.06
CA TYR A 36 -0.34 -12.14 16.18
C TYR A 36 -1.29 -12.42 17.34
N ASN A 37 -0.70 -12.62 18.50
CA ASN A 37 -1.45 -12.68 19.75
C ASN A 37 -1.49 -11.30 20.43
N PRO A 38 -2.62 -10.60 20.45
CA PRO A 38 -2.71 -9.26 21.01
C PRO A 38 -2.60 -9.24 22.55
N ILE A 39 -2.76 -10.39 23.22
CA ILE A 39 -2.72 -10.47 24.69
C ILE A 39 -1.29 -10.33 25.21
N ASN A 40 -0.34 -10.97 24.54
CA ASN A 40 1.07 -10.96 24.95
C ASN A 40 2.02 -10.33 23.94
N GLY A 41 1.49 -9.82 22.81
CA GLY A 41 2.29 -9.21 21.76
C GLY A 41 3.20 -10.18 21.02
N SER A 42 2.98 -11.47 21.11
CA SER A 42 3.81 -12.47 20.45
C SER A 42 3.33 -12.78 19.03
N PHE A 43 4.27 -13.25 18.22
CA PHE A 43 4.02 -13.80 16.90
C PHE A 43 4.37 -15.28 16.87
N ALA A 44 3.53 -16.08 16.28
CA ALA A 44 3.75 -17.50 16.06
C ALA A 44 3.04 -17.91 14.77
N ASP A 45 3.54 -18.91 14.08
CA ASP A 45 2.86 -19.49 12.91
C ASP A 45 1.68 -20.35 13.39
N ASN A 46 0.57 -19.68 13.72
CA ASN A 46 -0.61 -20.35 14.30
C ASN A 46 -1.47 -21.04 13.25
N ASP A 47 -1.37 -20.65 12.01
CA ASP A 47 -2.11 -21.24 10.89
C ASP A 47 -1.28 -22.25 10.08
N GLY A 48 -0.01 -22.42 10.41
CA GLY A 48 0.90 -23.39 9.78
C GLY A 48 1.29 -23.05 8.34
N ASN A 49 1.17 -21.78 7.94
CA ASN A 49 1.48 -21.37 6.57
C ASN A 49 2.96 -21.02 6.33
N GLY A 50 3.80 -21.11 7.37
CA GLY A 50 5.21 -20.78 7.31
C GLY A 50 5.52 -19.29 7.33
N LYS A 51 4.53 -18.43 7.58
CA LYS A 51 4.67 -16.97 7.65
C LYS A 51 4.20 -16.48 9.01
N ILE A 52 4.99 -15.65 9.65
CA ILE A 52 4.70 -15.18 11.01
C ILE A 52 3.84 -13.92 11.02
N ALA A 53 3.98 -13.05 10.03
CA ALA A 53 3.17 -11.83 9.92
C ALA A 53 3.14 -11.34 8.46
N VAL A 54 2.04 -10.73 8.05
CA VAL A 54 1.87 -10.20 6.69
C VAL A 54 1.66 -8.68 6.62
N GLY A 55 1.29 -8.02 7.71
CA GLY A 55 1.03 -6.58 7.68
C GLY A 55 1.06 -5.92 9.06
N VAL A 56 2.22 -5.90 9.70
CA VAL A 56 2.38 -5.29 11.04
C VAL A 56 2.41 -3.77 10.95
N LEU A 57 1.59 -3.09 11.75
CA LEU A 57 1.51 -1.63 11.82
C LEU A 57 1.19 -1.00 10.44
N PRO A 58 0.00 -1.25 9.88
CA PRO A 58 -0.40 -0.67 8.60
C PRO A 58 -0.60 0.85 8.72
N ILE A 59 -0.13 1.61 7.74
CA ILE A 59 -0.18 3.08 7.74
C ILE A 59 -1.13 3.59 6.65
N GLN A 60 -0.76 3.40 5.38
CA GLN A 60 -1.56 3.87 4.25
C GLN A 60 -2.17 2.70 3.48
N SER A 61 -3.38 2.92 2.98
CA SER A 61 -4.18 1.89 2.30
C SER A 61 -4.92 2.45 1.08
N PRO A 62 -4.22 3.03 0.08
CA PRO A 62 -4.88 3.53 -1.12
C PRO A 62 -5.53 2.38 -1.90
N VAL A 63 -6.65 2.72 -2.54
CA VAL A 63 -7.34 1.86 -3.52
C VAL A 63 -6.84 2.19 -4.92
N SER A 64 -6.60 1.18 -5.75
CA SER A 64 -6.22 1.37 -7.14
C SER A 64 -7.32 2.15 -7.90
N PRO A 65 -6.97 2.97 -8.91
CA PRO A 65 -7.95 3.78 -9.62
C PRO A 65 -9.03 2.97 -10.34
N ASP A 66 -8.77 1.72 -10.69
CA ASP A 66 -9.77 0.79 -11.24
C ASP A 66 -10.64 0.11 -10.16
N GLY A 67 -10.32 0.35 -8.88
CA GLY A 67 -11.05 -0.18 -7.75
C GLY A 67 -10.79 -1.64 -7.40
N LYS A 68 -9.82 -2.31 -8.03
CA LYS A 68 -9.58 -3.75 -7.85
C LYS A 68 -8.73 -4.11 -6.63
N ALA A 69 -7.76 -3.27 -6.32
CA ALA A 69 -6.76 -3.55 -5.29
C ALA A 69 -6.70 -2.48 -4.22
N VAL A 70 -6.47 -2.89 -2.97
CA VAL A 70 -5.94 -2.02 -1.92
C VAL A 70 -4.49 -2.42 -1.67
N VAL A 71 -3.59 -1.44 -1.69
CA VAL A 71 -2.18 -1.64 -1.32
C VAL A 71 -1.95 -1.04 0.04
N ILE A 72 -1.47 -1.84 1.00
CA ILE A 72 -1.27 -1.41 2.37
C ILE A 72 0.24 -1.38 2.65
N ALA A 73 0.75 -0.18 2.95
CA ALA A 73 2.11 -0.01 3.44
C ALA A 73 2.13 -0.25 4.95
N SER A 74 2.93 -1.22 5.38
CA SER A 74 3.02 -1.63 6.80
C SER A 74 4.42 -1.41 7.33
N THR A 75 4.56 -0.66 8.43
CA THR A 75 5.89 -0.28 8.97
C THR A 75 6.72 -1.48 9.45
N GLY A 76 6.12 -2.64 9.65
CA GLY A 76 6.82 -3.89 9.90
C GLY A 76 7.66 -4.41 8.74
N GLY A 77 7.60 -3.74 7.57
CA GLY A 77 8.39 -4.11 6.40
C GLY A 77 7.61 -4.94 5.37
N GLN A 78 6.29 -4.81 5.31
CA GLN A 78 5.46 -5.52 4.33
C GLN A 78 4.58 -4.57 3.52
N ILE A 79 4.35 -4.95 2.27
CA ILE A 79 3.31 -4.40 1.40
C ILE A 79 2.25 -5.48 1.25
N VAL A 80 1.05 -5.23 1.77
CA VAL A 80 -0.06 -6.18 1.69
C VAL A 80 -1.03 -5.75 0.60
N ILE A 81 -1.46 -6.67 -0.23
CA ILE A 81 -2.42 -6.42 -1.31
C ILE A 81 -3.71 -7.16 -1.01
N VAL A 82 -4.80 -6.41 -1.02
CA VAL A 82 -6.16 -6.90 -0.78
C VAL A 82 -6.98 -6.76 -2.05
N ASP A 83 -7.67 -7.83 -2.43
CA ASP A 83 -8.68 -7.82 -3.49
C ASP A 83 -9.97 -7.18 -2.97
N THR A 84 -10.43 -6.12 -3.62
CA THR A 84 -11.64 -5.40 -3.22
C THR A 84 -12.94 -6.15 -3.53
N ALA A 85 -12.93 -7.10 -4.46
CA ALA A 85 -14.12 -7.88 -4.78
C ALA A 85 -14.45 -8.88 -3.67
N THR A 86 -13.41 -9.45 -3.04
CA THR A 86 -13.54 -10.49 -2.01
C THR A 86 -13.23 -9.99 -0.60
N ASP A 87 -12.61 -8.81 -0.48
CA ASP A 87 -12.06 -8.27 0.77
C ASP A 87 -11.12 -9.26 1.46
N THR A 88 -10.22 -9.88 0.68
CA THR A 88 -9.23 -10.84 1.18
C THR A 88 -7.81 -10.44 0.78
N ILE A 89 -6.84 -10.81 1.61
CA ILE A 89 -5.43 -10.66 1.28
C ILE A 89 -5.10 -11.64 0.16
N VAL A 90 -4.49 -11.15 -0.92
CA VAL A 90 -4.09 -11.96 -2.07
C VAL A 90 -2.58 -12.03 -2.23
N LYS A 91 -1.83 -11.06 -1.70
CA LYS A 91 -0.38 -11.01 -1.80
C LYS A 91 0.23 -10.27 -0.61
N SER A 92 1.40 -10.70 -0.20
CA SER A 92 2.30 -9.95 0.68
C SER A 92 3.69 -9.91 0.06
N LEU A 93 4.29 -8.74 0.01
CA LEU A 93 5.61 -8.48 -0.54
C LEU A 93 6.49 -7.85 0.55
N ASP A 94 7.78 -8.15 0.51
CA ASP A 94 8.72 -7.54 1.43
C ASP A 94 8.99 -6.08 1.03
N CYS A 95 9.10 -5.23 2.01
CA CYS A 95 9.43 -3.83 1.88
C CYS A 95 10.57 -3.48 2.81
N ASP A 96 11.26 -2.37 2.54
CA ASP A 96 12.23 -1.85 3.49
C ASP A 96 11.56 -1.52 4.83
N PRO A 97 12.26 -1.66 5.95
CA PRO A 97 11.73 -1.32 7.26
C PRO A 97 11.15 0.10 7.30
N GLY A 98 9.99 0.24 7.95
CA GLY A 98 9.29 1.51 8.01
C GLY A 98 8.50 1.85 6.75
N CYS A 99 8.04 0.88 5.98
CA CYS A 99 7.07 1.08 4.91
C CYS A 99 5.95 2.00 5.39
N HIS A 100 5.67 3.09 4.66
CA HIS A 100 4.84 4.15 5.19
C HIS A 100 3.85 4.73 4.18
N GLY A 101 4.35 5.49 3.19
CA GLY A 101 3.53 6.10 2.16
C GLY A 101 3.21 5.14 1.04
N ALA A 102 1.99 5.18 0.53
CA ALA A 102 1.59 4.43 -0.66
C ALA A 102 0.68 5.27 -1.55
N ASN A 103 0.84 5.17 -2.86
CA ASN A 103 -0.04 5.78 -3.84
C ASN A 103 0.03 5.03 -5.16
N PHE A 104 -0.98 5.24 -6.01
CA PHE A 104 -1.03 4.64 -7.34
C PHE A 104 -0.68 5.64 -8.43
N GLY A 105 0.01 5.17 -9.47
CA GLY A 105 0.22 5.89 -10.71
C GLY A 105 -0.08 5.02 -11.92
N ALA A 106 -0.43 5.64 -13.03
CA ALA A 106 -0.76 4.94 -14.26
C ALA A 106 0.51 4.28 -14.85
N LYS A 107 0.35 3.06 -15.34
CA LYS A 107 1.34 2.32 -16.11
C LYS A 107 1.20 2.61 -17.59
N GLN A 108 2.30 2.84 -18.29
CA GLN A 108 2.28 2.96 -19.75
C GLN A 108 1.82 1.63 -20.36
N GLY A 109 0.81 1.71 -21.21
CA GLY A 109 0.22 0.51 -21.81
C GLY A 109 -1.00 -0.04 -21.06
N GLY A 110 -1.35 0.54 -19.91
CA GLY A 110 -2.51 0.15 -19.11
C GLY A 110 -2.16 -0.44 -17.76
N GLY A 111 -3.11 -0.41 -16.84
CA GLY A 111 -2.89 -0.85 -15.46
C GLY A 111 -2.23 0.21 -14.58
N TYR A 112 -1.76 -0.19 -13.42
CA TYR A 112 -1.26 0.73 -12.40
C TYR A 112 -0.02 0.16 -11.70
N TYR A 113 0.91 1.06 -11.38
CA TYR A 113 1.94 0.82 -10.37
C TYR A 113 1.47 1.34 -9.03
N ALA A 114 1.77 0.63 -7.97
CA ALA A 114 1.77 1.18 -6.63
C ALA A 114 3.20 1.60 -6.27
N TYR A 115 3.33 2.83 -5.77
CA TYR A 115 4.58 3.39 -5.27
C TYR A 115 4.53 3.38 -3.75
N VAL A 116 5.54 2.79 -3.12
CA VAL A 116 5.59 2.65 -1.67
C VAL A 116 6.91 3.19 -1.15
N THR A 117 6.83 4.14 -0.21
CA THR A 117 8.01 4.70 0.47
C THR A 117 8.28 3.98 1.77
N SER A 118 9.53 4.02 2.20
CA SER A 118 9.96 3.51 3.50
C SER A 118 10.64 4.60 4.29
N LYS A 119 10.22 4.77 5.54
CA LYS A 119 10.75 5.81 6.43
C LYS A 119 12.24 5.65 6.72
N PHE A 120 12.72 4.42 6.74
CA PHE A 120 14.11 4.08 7.04
C PHE A 120 14.87 3.51 5.83
N GLY A 121 14.24 3.55 4.65
CA GLY A 121 14.85 3.15 3.40
C GLY A 121 14.96 4.34 2.45
N ASN A 122 16.09 4.49 1.77
CA ASN A 122 16.33 5.60 0.85
C ASN A 122 15.88 5.30 -0.56
N ARG A 123 14.84 4.51 -0.71
CA ARG A 123 14.30 4.13 -2.00
C ARG A 123 12.78 4.07 -2.00
N LEU A 124 12.23 4.31 -3.17
CA LEU A 124 10.83 4.09 -3.49
C LEU A 124 10.70 2.68 -4.08
N THR A 125 9.83 1.86 -3.51
CA THR A 125 9.49 0.55 -4.06
C THR A 125 8.39 0.71 -5.09
N VAL A 126 8.57 0.11 -6.26
CA VAL A 126 7.59 0.10 -7.35
C VAL A 126 6.98 -1.29 -7.45
N VAL A 127 5.70 -1.39 -7.23
CA VAL A 127 4.92 -2.63 -7.33
C VAL A 127 4.05 -2.57 -8.58
N ASP A 128 4.17 -3.54 -9.46
CA ASP A 128 3.21 -3.77 -10.54
C ASP A 128 2.06 -4.61 -9.99
N ILE A 129 0.84 -4.11 -10.10
CA ILE A 129 -0.34 -4.77 -9.53
C ILE A 129 -0.82 -5.93 -10.41
N ASP A 130 -0.54 -5.84 -11.70
CA ASP A 130 -0.94 -6.82 -12.71
C ASP A 130 0.17 -6.83 -13.79
N PRO A 131 1.28 -7.57 -13.53
CA PRO A 131 2.45 -7.55 -14.41
C PRO A 131 2.18 -8.13 -15.80
N ASN A 132 1.34 -9.13 -15.89
CA ASN A 132 1.03 -9.82 -17.14
C ASN A 132 -0.19 -9.23 -17.89
N GLY A 133 -0.96 -8.33 -17.23
CA GLY A 133 -2.08 -7.63 -17.85
C GLY A 133 -3.34 -8.48 -18.00
N ASP A 134 -3.49 -9.58 -17.25
CA ASP A 134 -4.65 -10.46 -17.33
C ASP A 134 -5.79 -10.09 -16.39
N GLY A 135 -5.56 -9.10 -15.53
CA GLY A 135 -6.52 -8.59 -14.56
C GLY A 135 -6.53 -9.33 -13.23
N ASP A 136 -5.67 -10.33 -13.03
CA ASP A 136 -5.49 -11.01 -11.74
C ASP A 136 -4.41 -10.28 -10.91
N ILE A 137 -4.81 -9.74 -9.77
CA ILE A 137 -3.89 -9.01 -8.88
C ILE A 137 -3.09 -9.91 -7.93
N LYS A 138 -3.26 -11.24 -8.03
CA LYS A 138 -2.49 -12.20 -7.22
C LYS A 138 -1.05 -12.35 -7.68
N ASP A 139 -0.78 -12.00 -8.92
CA ASP A 139 0.56 -12.00 -9.51
C ASP A 139 1.33 -10.71 -9.28
N ALA A 140 0.73 -9.74 -8.59
CA ALA A 140 1.39 -8.49 -8.22
C ALA A 140 2.80 -8.73 -7.68
N ASP A 141 3.78 -7.94 -8.14
CA ASP A 141 5.17 -8.12 -7.76
C ASP A 141 5.95 -6.79 -7.73
N ILE A 142 7.08 -6.79 -7.02
CA ILE A 142 8.02 -5.67 -7.04
C ILE A 142 8.78 -5.70 -8.37
N VAL A 143 8.63 -4.64 -9.16
CA VAL A 143 9.27 -4.54 -10.47
C VAL A 143 10.49 -3.61 -10.49
N GLY A 144 10.73 -2.89 -9.40
CA GLY A 144 11.89 -2.02 -9.31
C GLY A 144 11.91 -1.13 -8.08
N TYR A 145 12.98 -0.35 -8.01
CA TYR A 145 13.22 0.63 -6.97
C TYR A 145 13.74 1.91 -7.58
N VAL A 146 13.36 3.05 -6.98
CA VAL A 146 13.92 4.35 -7.32
C VAL A 146 14.71 4.85 -6.12
N SER A 147 16.00 5.15 -6.29
CA SER A 147 16.80 5.76 -5.24
C SER A 147 16.28 7.18 -4.97
N LEU A 148 16.07 7.51 -3.71
CA LEU A 148 15.64 8.83 -3.25
C LEU A 148 16.83 9.71 -2.81
N VAL A 149 18.01 9.13 -2.73
CA VAL A 149 19.26 9.81 -2.37
C VAL A 149 20.32 9.54 -3.42
N ASP A 150 21.20 10.51 -3.66
CA ASP A 150 22.39 10.30 -4.47
C ASP A 150 23.39 9.46 -3.65
N SER A 151 24.08 8.55 -4.34
CA SER A 151 25.12 7.71 -3.72
C SER A 151 26.31 8.52 -3.18
N GLU A 152 26.49 9.76 -3.68
CA GLU A 152 27.52 10.69 -3.19
C GLU A 152 27.05 11.53 -2.00
N ASP A 153 25.75 11.69 -1.89
CA ASP A 153 25.09 12.35 -0.75
C ASP A 153 24.61 11.27 0.22
N THR A 154 25.53 10.48 0.72
CA THR A 154 25.28 9.67 1.94
C THR A 154 25.14 10.67 3.07
N ALA A 155 23.99 11.26 3.09
CA ALA A 155 23.64 12.45 3.79
C ALA A 155 24.06 12.32 5.24
N LYS A 156 25.04 13.12 5.57
CA LYS A 156 25.39 13.40 6.96
C LYS A 156 24.20 13.91 7.75
N ASP A 157 23.16 14.39 7.05
CA ASP A 157 21.92 14.92 7.58
C ASP A 157 20.88 13.85 7.90
N ASP A 158 20.99 12.66 7.29
CA ASP A 158 20.06 11.55 7.49
C ASP A 158 20.47 10.60 8.62
N THR A 159 21.57 10.88 9.31
CA THR A 159 22.03 10.15 10.49
C THR A 159 21.31 10.61 11.77
N VAL A 160 20.02 10.76 11.75
CA VAL A 160 19.28 10.89 12.99
C VAL A 160 19.14 9.49 13.63
N VAL A 161 19.67 9.36 14.85
CA VAL A 161 19.68 8.12 15.65
C VAL A 161 20.56 6.99 15.09
N GLY A 162 21.58 7.30 14.30
CA GLY A 162 22.55 6.30 13.82
C GLY A 162 22.01 5.38 12.72
N LEU A 163 20.89 5.70 12.13
CA LEU A 163 20.36 5.01 10.95
C LEU A 163 20.59 5.88 9.71
N PRO A 164 21.21 5.36 8.65
CA PRO A 164 21.35 6.09 7.41
C PRO A 164 19.97 6.28 6.77
N GLY A 165 19.58 7.52 6.59
CA GLY A 165 18.46 7.92 5.77
C GLY A 165 17.12 8.09 6.47
N PHE A 166 16.54 9.27 6.31
CA PHE A 166 15.10 9.46 6.39
C PHE A 166 14.51 9.25 5.00
N GLY A 167 14.00 8.05 4.77
CA GLY A 167 13.23 7.76 3.57
C GLY A 167 11.93 8.55 3.51
N GLY A 168 11.27 8.50 2.36
CA GLY A 168 9.99 9.16 2.14
C GLY A 168 8.90 8.64 3.10
N GLN A 169 8.14 9.55 3.71
CA GLN A 169 6.99 9.18 4.51
C GLN A 169 5.68 9.19 3.73
N GLY A 170 5.64 9.92 2.62
CA GLY A 170 4.50 10.00 1.74
C GLY A 170 4.94 10.00 0.28
N VAL A 171 4.03 9.64 -0.60
CA VAL A 171 4.25 9.66 -2.05
C VAL A 171 2.97 10.13 -2.74
N LEU A 172 3.13 10.95 -3.76
CA LEU A 172 2.06 11.38 -4.64
C LEU A 172 2.52 11.15 -6.09
N ALA A 173 1.81 10.26 -6.79
CA ALA A 173 2.00 10.11 -8.22
C ALA A 173 1.18 11.17 -8.95
N VAL A 174 1.86 12.05 -9.68
CA VAL A 174 1.23 13.10 -10.48
C VAL A 174 1.21 12.63 -11.92
N PRO A 175 0.05 12.29 -12.50
CA PRO A 175 -0.02 11.86 -13.89
C PRO A 175 0.22 13.04 -14.85
N ASN A 176 0.92 12.77 -15.95
CA ASN A 176 1.14 13.76 -17.02
C ASN A 176 -0.18 14.23 -17.68
N VAL A 177 -1.22 13.42 -17.59
CA VAL A 177 -2.55 13.72 -18.09
C VAL A 177 -3.59 13.20 -17.10
N TYR A 178 -4.41 14.09 -16.58
CA TYR A 178 -5.50 13.79 -15.65
C TYR A 178 -6.71 13.15 -16.34
N ASN A 179 -6.53 12.13 -17.17
CA ASN A 179 -7.63 11.58 -17.96
C ASN A 179 -8.59 10.66 -17.19
N GLY A 180 -8.18 10.09 -16.08
CA GLY A 180 -8.98 9.09 -15.37
C GLY A 180 -9.90 9.66 -14.29
N TRP A 181 -9.41 10.62 -13.52
CA TRP A 181 -10.12 11.13 -12.34
C TRP A 181 -11.15 12.20 -12.71
N VAL A 182 -10.83 13.00 -13.73
CA VAL A 182 -11.70 14.07 -14.21
C VAL A 182 -12.86 13.54 -15.04
N GLN A 183 -12.72 12.34 -15.64
CA GLN A 183 -13.77 11.77 -16.50
C GLN A 183 -15.07 11.46 -15.77
N ASN A 184 -14.99 11.09 -14.49
CA ASN A 184 -16.16 10.74 -13.67
C ASN A 184 -16.70 11.91 -12.85
N LEU A 185 -16.07 13.07 -12.91
CA LEU A 185 -16.59 14.27 -12.26
C LEU A 185 -17.77 14.84 -13.02
N PRO A 186 -18.78 15.42 -12.36
CA PRO A 186 -19.83 16.20 -12.99
C PRO A 186 -19.22 17.26 -13.92
N ALA A 187 -19.86 17.49 -15.07
CA ALA A 187 -19.35 18.41 -16.09
C ALA A 187 -19.07 19.83 -15.54
N ILE A 188 -19.84 20.26 -14.54
CA ILE A 188 -19.68 21.55 -13.87
C ILE A 188 -18.35 21.68 -13.12
N TRP A 189 -17.69 20.56 -12.78
CA TRP A 189 -16.40 20.54 -12.05
C TRP A 189 -15.20 20.34 -12.96
N LYS A 190 -15.44 20.21 -14.25
CA LYS A 190 -14.38 19.95 -15.25
C LYS A 190 -13.84 21.23 -15.92
N ASN A 191 -14.46 22.38 -15.66
CA ASN A 191 -14.24 23.62 -16.41
C ASN A 191 -13.59 24.75 -15.57
N ASP A 192 -12.92 24.44 -14.47
CA ASP A 192 -12.14 25.43 -13.70
C ASP A 192 -10.65 25.35 -14.02
#